data_d13cffce56fbb685d679db46448e6a1d
#
_entry.id   d13cffce56fbb685d679db46448e6a1d
#
_cell.length_a   1.000
_cell.length_b   1.000
_cell.length_c   1.000
_cell.angle_alpha   90.00
_cell.angle_beta   90.00
_cell.angle_gamma   90.00
#
_symmetry.space_group_name_H-M   'P 1'
#
loop_
_entity.id
_entity.type
_entity.pdbx_description
1 polymer ?
#
loop_
_entity_poly.entity_id
_entity_poly.type
_entity_poly.pdbx_seq_one_letter_code
_entity_poly.pdbx_strand_id
1 'polypeptide(L)'
;DGDGDPDRIVIKLEIMELNGKSPDFPGVLPTFDIAPGIQPGAWVFAPKTSGMSTENFESVRANPLLRLPSPVIRVEQGDIVQIVLENTHYFPHSIHLHGVDHPFSHGEHGGQDGVPQTSEVELMPGERRIYQFQARQPGTMFYHCHVQTHTHLAMGLAGMIVIEENRPNN
;
A
#
# COMPACT_ATOMS: atom_id res chain seq x y z
N ASP A 1 8.79 19.01 1.20
CA ASP A 1 9.19 19.80 2.36
C ASP A 1 8.83 21.31 2.21
N GLY A 2 8.12 21.68 1.14
CA GLY A 2 7.64 23.04 0.89
C GLY A 2 8.69 24.02 0.38
N ASP A 3 9.80 23.52 -0.16
CA ASP A 3 10.88 24.38 -0.67
C ASP A 3 10.73 24.72 -2.16
N GLY A 4 9.80 24.11 -2.86
CA GLY A 4 9.50 24.35 -4.25
C GLY A 4 10.32 23.51 -5.24
N ASP A 5 11.16 22.61 -4.75
CA ASP A 5 11.98 21.71 -5.56
C ASP A 5 11.47 20.28 -5.49
N PRO A 6 11.40 19.54 -6.63
CA PRO A 6 11.00 18.13 -6.62
C PRO A 6 12.00 17.24 -5.88
N ASP A 7 11.47 16.44 -4.97
CA ASP A 7 12.23 15.48 -4.19
C ASP A 7 12.28 14.08 -4.81
N ARG A 8 13.18 13.25 -4.29
CA ARG A 8 13.19 11.81 -4.50
C ARG A 8 12.75 11.11 -3.22
N ILE A 9 11.54 10.56 -3.24
CA ILE A 9 10.91 9.95 -2.08
C ILE A 9 10.88 8.44 -2.24
N VAL A 10 11.37 7.72 -1.23
CA VAL A 10 11.30 6.26 -1.17
C VAL A 10 10.40 5.84 -0.01
N ILE A 11 9.28 5.20 -0.34
CA ILE A 11 8.31 4.68 0.61
C ILE A 11 8.44 3.16 0.63
N LYS A 12 8.68 2.60 1.79
CA LYS A 12 8.74 1.14 1.96
C LYS A 12 7.48 0.66 2.63
N LEU A 13 6.77 -0.24 1.96
CA LEU A 13 5.55 -0.87 2.44
C LEU A 13 5.71 -2.39 2.44
N GLU A 14 5.04 -3.04 3.36
CA GLU A 14 4.81 -4.48 3.34
C GLU A 14 3.30 -4.76 3.43
N ILE A 15 2.89 -5.92 2.93
CA ILE A 15 1.49 -6.36 3.01
C ILE A 15 1.41 -7.43 4.08
N MET A 16 0.52 -7.22 5.05
CA MET A 16 0.38 -8.08 6.21
C MET A 16 -1.07 -8.28 6.60
N GLU A 17 -1.30 -9.32 7.38
CA GLU A 17 -2.55 -9.51 8.10
C GLU A 17 -2.50 -8.78 9.44
N LEU A 18 -3.51 -7.96 9.69
CA LEU A 18 -3.75 -7.39 11.01
C LEU A 18 -4.43 -8.47 11.86
N ASN A 19 -3.78 -8.93 12.91
CA ASN A 19 -4.22 -10.03 13.78
C ASN A 19 -5.52 -9.77 14.58
N GLY A 20 -6.46 -9.04 13.98
CA GLY A 20 -7.74 -8.67 14.57
C GLY A 20 -7.68 -7.52 15.58
N LYS A 21 -6.51 -6.94 15.83
CA LYS A 21 -6.33 -5.82 16.75
C LYS A 21 -5.81 -4.60 16.05
N SER A 22 -6.37 -3.44 16.33
CA SER A 22 -5.90 -2.14 15.85
C SER A 22 -5.78 -1.18 17.02
N PRO A 23 -4.78 -0.27 17.01
CA PRO A 23 -4.71 0.79 18.03
C PRO A 23 -5.95 1.66 18.11
N ASP A 24 -6.66 1.78 16.99
CA ASP A 24 -7.80 2.68 16.82
C ASP A 24 -9.16 1.98 17.06
N PHE A 25 -9.17 0.69 17.37
CA PHE A 25 -10.39 -0.08 17.57
C PHE A 25 -10.27 -1.00 18.80
N PRO A 26 -11.20 -0.90 19.77
CA PRO A 26 -11.06 -1.58 21.05
C PRO A 26 -11.35 -3.09 21.03
N GLY A 27 -11.85 -3.62 19.93
CA GLY A 27 -12.23 -5.02 19.78
C GLY A 27 -11.47 -5.72 18.67
N VAL A 28 -11.98 -6.87 18.26
CA VAL A 28 -11.55 -7.56 17.06
C VAL A 28 -12.19 -6.89 15.85
N LEU A 29 -11.38 -6.52 14.86
CA LEU A 29 -11.89 -5.93 13.63
C LEU A 29 -12.77 -6.95 12.89
N PRO A 30 -14.00 -6.56 12.49
CA PRO A 30 -14.82 -7.41 11.65
C PRO A 30 -14.19 -7.54 10.26
N THR A 31 -14.18 -8.75 9.74
CA THR A 31 -13.69 -9.05 8.39
C THR A 31 -14.71 -9.88 7.62
N PHE A 32 -14.36 -10.36 6.45
CA PHE A 32 -15.22 -11.11 5.58
C PHE A 32 -14.74 -12.55 5.43
N ASP A 33 -15.65 -13.46 5.18
CA ASP A 33 -15.30 -14.81 4.77
C ASP A 33 -14.67 -14.77 3.37
N ILE A 34 -13.42 -15.20 3.26
CA ILE A 34 -12.74 -15.37 1.96
C ILE A 34 -13.08 -16.71 1.31
N ALA A 35 -13.56 -17.64 2.11
CA ALA A 35 -14.15 -18.93 1.72
C ALA A 35 -15.11 -19.36 2.84
N PRO A 36 -16.03 -20.31 2.59
CA PRO A 36 -16.98 -20.75 3.61
C PRO A 36 -16.30 -21.12 4.94
N GLY A 37 -16.61 -20.36 5.99
CA GLY A 37 -16.08 -20.57 7.32
C GLY A 37 -14.61 -20.15 7.54
N ILE A 38 -14.00 -19.45 6.58
CA ILE A 38 -12.64 -18.93 6.67
C ILE A 38 -12.69 -17.41 6.69
N GLN A 39 -12.50 -16.85 7.87
CA GLN A 39 -12.52 -15.41 8.12
C GLN A 39 -11.17 -14.98 8.73
N PRO A 40 -10.18 -14.58 7.90
CA PRO A 40 -8.90 -14.11 8.39
C PRO A 40 -9.01 -12.71 9.01
N GLY A 41 -7.93 -12.23 9.61
CA GLY A 41 -7.78 -10.84 10.03
C GLY A 41 -7.81 -9.88 8.83
N ALA A 42 -7.99 -8.59 9.10
CA ALA A 42 -7.93 -7.58 8.05
C ALA A 42 -6.51 -7.49 7.45
N TRP A 43 -6.43 -7.13 6.18
CA TRP A 43 -5.15 -6.99 5.47
C TRP A 43 -4.79 -5.51 5.30
N VAL A 44 -3.53 -5.20 5.46
CA VAL A 44 -3.06 -3.81 5.42
C VAL A 44 -1.76 -3.67 4.65
N PHE A 45 -1.59 -2.52 4.00
CA PHE A 45 -0.27 -2.02 3.67
C PHE A 45 0.31 -1.36 4.93
N ALA A 46 1.46 -1.83 5.38
CA ALA A 46 2.10 -1.32 6.57
C ALA A 46 3.46 -0.68 6.23
N PRO A 47 3.85 0.42 6.87
CA PRO A 47 5.19 0.95 6.72
C PRO A 47 6.22 -0.07 7.17
N LYS A 48 7.18 -0.39 6.29
CA LYS A 48 8.27 -1.30 6.63
C LYS A 48 9.40 -0.54 7.31
N THR A 49 9.61 -0.82 8.58
CA THR A 49 10.80 -0.37 9.29
C THR A 49 11.98 -1.27 8.95
N SER A 50 13.19 -0.71 8.92
CA SER A 50 14.39 -1.42 8.47
C SER A 50 14.61 -2.74 9.21
N GLY A 51 14.50 -3.84 8.48
CA GLY A 51 15.05 -5.14 8.86
C GLY A 51 14.16 -6.12 9.60
N MET A 52 12.96 -5.73 10.06
CA MET A 52 12.06 -6.66 10.76
C MET A 52 10.62 -6.51 10.28
N SER A 53 9.92 -7.63 10.18
CA SER A 53 8.47 -7.61 10.03
C SER A 53 7.84 -6.88 11.22
N THR A 54 6.86 -6.05 10.94
CA THR A 54 6.07 -5.37 11.98
C THR A 54 5.06 -6.31 12.63
N GLU A 55 4.94 -7.51 12.10
CA GLU A 55 4.00 -8.51 12.57
C GLU A 55 4.47 -9.14 13.89
N ASN A 56 3.58 -9.15 14.86
CA ASN A 56 3.79 -9.81 16.12
C ASN A 56 2.53 -10.56 16.53
N PHE A 57 2.41 -11.79 16.10
CA PHE A 57 1.27 -12.68 16.39
C PHE A 57 1.05 -12.95 17.87
N GLU A 58 2.09 -12.91 18.66
CA GLU A 58 2.03 -13.23 20.08
C GLU A 58 1.70 -12.00 20.95
N SER A 59 1.74 -10.81 20.37
CA SER A 59 1.51 -9.59 21.14
C SER A 59 0.04 -9.46 21.55
N VAL A 60 -0.20 -9.27 22.81
CA VAL A 60 -1.53 -8.89 23.34
C VAL A 60 -1.86 -7.42 23.07
N ARG A 61 -0.88 -6.63 22.64
CA ARG A 61 -1.05 -5.22 22.30
C ARG A 61 -1.14 -5.05 20.78
N ALA A 62 -1.98 -4.12 20.35
CA ALA A 62 -2.02 -3.73 18.94
C ALA A 62 -0.68 -3.09 18.51
N ASN A 63 -0.20 -3.48 17.32
CA ASN A 63 0.95 -2.83 16.73
C ASN A 63 0.53 -1.47 16.17
N PRO A 64 1.14 -0.35 16.60
CA PRO A 64 0.75 0.98 16.15
C PRO A 64 1.00 1.24 14.66
N LEU A 65 1.80 0.40 13.99
CA LEU A 65 2.05 0.48 12.55
C LEU A 65 1.01 -0.28 11.72
N LEU A 66 0.24 -1.17 12.35
CA LEU A 66 -0.81 -1.95 11.69
C LEU A 66 -2.16 -1.28 11.94
N ARG A 67 -2.58 -0.46 10.99
CA ARG A 67 -3.80 0.34 11.07
C ARG A 67 -4.68 0.20 9.85
N LEU A 68 -5.98 0.35 10.06
CA LEU A 68 -6.98 0.56 9.02
C LEU A 68 -7.55 1.99 9.14
N PRO A 69 -7.67 2.69 8.01
CA PRO A 69 -7.14 2.36 6.68
C PRO A 69 -5.60 2.32 6.66
N SER A 70 -5.05 1.78 5.57
CA SER A 70 -3.60 1.79 5.33
C SER A 70 -3.04 3.23 5.33
N PRO A 71 -1.71 3.42 5.50
CA PRO A 71 -1.16 4.74 5.74
C PRO A 71 -1.44 5.74 4.63
N VAL A 72 -1.60 7.01 4.99
CA VAL A 72 -1.66 8.10 4.01
C VAL A 72 -0.28 8.29 3.42
N ILE A 73 -0.19 8.21 2.09
CA ILE A 73 0.99 8.61 1.33
C ILE A 73 0.84 10.09 1.00
N ARG A 74 1.78 10.91 1.46
CA ARG A 74 1.76 12.35 1.23
C ARG A 74 3.05 12.77 0.54
N VAL A 75 2.93 13.40 -0.62
CA VAL A 75 4.04 13.84 -1.48
C VAL A 75 3.70 15.19 -2.12
N GLU A 76 4.67 15.86 -2.68
CA GLU A 76 4.48 17.14 -3.38
C GLU A 76 4.45 16.95 -4.90
N GLN A 77 3.82 17.89 -5.56
CA GLN A 77 3.79 17.94 -7.03
C GLN A 77 5.21 18.11 -7.59
N GLY A 78 5.58 17.23 -8.49
CA GLY A 78 6.92 17.19 -9.09
C GLY A 78 7.79 16.05 -8.56
N ASP A 79 7.53 15.57 -7.36
CA ASP A 79 8.32 14.51 -6.73
C ASP A 79 8.42 13.25 -7.58
N ILE A 80 9.59 12.64 -7.53
CA ILE A 80 9.83 11.30 -8.05
C ILE A 80 9.66 10.31 -6.90
N VAL A 81 8.58 9.55 -6.94
CA VAL A 81 8.18 8.65 -5.86
C VAL A 81 8.51 7.21 -6.24
N GLN A 82 9.15 6.51 -5.33
CA GLN A 82 9.36 5.06 -5.40
C GLN A 82 8.65 4.39 -4.22
N ILE A 83 7.72 3.49 -4.53
CA ILE A 83 7.12 2.60 -3.53
C ILE A 83 7.80 1.25 -3.65
N VAL A 84 8.53 0.87 -2.62
CA VAL A 84 9.11 -0.48 -2.49
C VAL A 84 8.10 -1.32 -1.73
N LEU A 85 7.36 -2.15 -2.46
CA LEU A 85 6.35 -3.05 -1.91
C LEU A 85 6.94 -4.44 -1.72
N GLU A 86 6.85 -4.96 -0.50
CA GLU A 86 7.22 -6.33 -0.17
C GLU A 86 5.96 -7.13 0.23
N ASN A 87 5.74 -8.26 -0.41
CA ASN A 87 4.63 -9.13 -0.06
C ASN A 87 5.05 -10.12 1.02
N THR A 88 4.80 -9.79 2.27
CA THR A 88 5.01 -10.70 3.42
C THR A 88 3.75 -11.49 3.77
N HIS A 89 2.67 -11.29 3.02
CA HIS A 89 1.42 -12.00 3.14
C HIS A 89 1.43 -13.32 2.36
N TYR A 90 0.44 -14.18 2.58
CA TYR A 90 0.33 -15.51 1.96
C TYR A 90 -0.48 -15.55 0.66
N PHE A 91 -1.08 -14.43 0.24
CA PHE A 91 -1.73 -14.26 -1.06
C PHE A 91 -0.91 -13.40 -2.01
N PRO A 92 -1.12 -13.51 -3.34
CA PRO A 92 -0.59 -12.55 -4.31
C PRO A 92 -1.25 -11.18 -4.13
N HIS A 93 -0.49 -10.13 -4.39
CA HIS A 93 -0.95 -8.75 -4.27
C HIS A 93 -0.39 -7.84 -5.36
N SER A 94 -0.84 -6.60 -5.36
CA SER A 94 -0.29 -5.48 -6.11
C SER A 94 -0.60 -4.17 -5.39
N ILE A 95 -0.11 -3.05 -5.90
CA ILE A 95 -0.55 -1.73 -5.49
C ILE A 95 -0.89 -0.90 -6.73
N HIS A 96 -2.14 -0.49 -6.84
CA HIS A 96 -2.62 0.42 -7.87
C HIS A 96 -2.91 1.78 -7.25
N LEU A 97 -2.34 2.83 -7.85
CA LEU A 97 -2.51 4.19 -7.37
C LEU A 97 -3.34 4.98 -8.37
N HIS A 98 -4.37 5.67 -7.89
CA HIS A 98 -5.16 6.56 -8.72
C HIS A 98 -4.48 7.92 -8.89
N GLY A 99 -4.71 8.57 -10.03
CA GLY A 99 -4.23 9.92 -10.30
C GLY A 99 -2.74 10.07 -10.58
N VAL A 100 -2.03 8.97 -10.84
CA VAL A 100 -0.61 8.99 -11.21
C VAL A 100 -0.38 8.28 -12.54
N ASP A 101 0.69 8.65 -13.25
CA ASP A 101 1.08 8.01 -14.50
C ASP A 101 1.93 6.78 -14.22
N HIS A 102 1.43 5.61 -14.60
CA HIS A 102 2.14 4.35 -14.48
C HIS A 102 2.75 3.91 -15.81
N PRO A 103 4.02 3.42 -15.83
CA PRO A 103 4.55 2.74 -16.99
C PRO A 103 3.80 1.43 -17.27
N PHE A 104 3.33 1.24 -18.50
CA PHE A 104 2.70 -0.01 -18.96
C PHE A 104 3.69 -1.11 -19.34
N SER A 105 4.96 -0.79 -19.45
CA SER A 105 6.03 -1.76 -19.73
C SER A 105 7.24 -1.40 -18.90
N HIS A 106 7.65 -2.30 -18.00
CA HIS A 106 8.80 -2.09 -17.14
C HIS A 106 9.39 -3.40 -16.64
N GLY A 107 10.57 -3.76 -17.15
CA GLY A 107 11.31 -4.92 -16.69
C GLY A 107 10.62 -6.27 -16.92
N GLU A 108 10.94 -7.22 -16.08
CA GLU A 108 10.48 -8.63 -16.20
C GLU A 108 9.02 -8.85 -15.78
N HIS A 109 8.44 -7.90 -15.06
CA HIS A 109 7.09 -8.02 -14.48
C HIS A 109 6.00 -7.30 -15.26
N GLY A 110 6.31 -6.81 -16.47
CA GLY A 110 5.39 -6.02 -17.26
C GLY A 110 5.38 -4.55 -16.84
N GLY A 111 4.20 -4.00 -16.59
CA GLY A 111 4.03 -2.61 -16.18
C GLY A 111 4.17 -2.37 -14.68
N GLN A 112 3.80 -1.16 -14.28
CA GLN A 112 3.78 -0.73 -12.88
C GLN A 112 2.45 -0.07 -12.50
N ASP A 113 1.37 -0.41 -13.20
CA ASP A 113 0.04 0.11 -12.87
C ASP A 113 -0.64 -0.61 -11.70
N GLY A 114 -0.07 -1.71 -11.25
CA GLY A 114 -0.65 -2.53 -10.19
C GLY A 114 -1.85 -3.36 -10.61
N VAL A 115 -2.13 -3.46 -11.91
CA VAL A 115 -3.33 -4.13 -12.46
C VAL A 115 -2.92 -5.36 -13.28
N PRO A 116 -3.01 -6.57 -12.73
CA PRO A 116 -2.59 -7.79 -13.41
C PRO A 116 -3.34 -8.05 -14.72
N GLN A 117 -4.58 -7.54 -14.84
CA GLN A 117 -5.38 -7.69 -16.04
C GLN A 117 -4.93 -6.79 -17.21
N THR A 118 -4.08 -5.82 -16.95
CA THR A 118 -3.64 -4.84 -17.96
C THR A 118 -2.15 -4.93 -18.26
N SER A 119 -1.29 -4.75 -17.31
CA SER A 119 0.12 -4.56 -17.62
C SER A 119 1.13 -5.28 -16.74
N GLU A 120 0.79 -5.77 -15.57
CA GLU A 120 1.79 -6.40 -14.70
C GLU A 120 1.41 -7.82 -14.26
N VAL A 121 2.40 -8.55 -13.76
CA VAL A 121 2.22 -9.83 -13.10
C VAL A 121 2.02 -9.60 -11.60
N GLU A 122 1.18 -10.39 -10.97
CA GLU A 122 0.94 -10.33 -9.53
C GLU A 122 2.24 -10.47 -8.72
N LEU A 123 2.32 -9.75 -7.62
CA LEU A 123 3.44 -9.86 -6.67
C LEU A 123 3.19 -11.06 -5.75
N MET A 124 3.94 -12.11 -5.93
CA MET A 124 3.79 -13.35 -5.17
C MET A 124 4.30 -13.23 -3.74
N PRO A 125 3.85 -14.09 -2.80
CA PRO A 125 4.38 -14.14 -1.44
C PRO A 125 5.91 -14.25 -1.41
N GLY A 126 6.56 -13.40 -0.60
CA GLY A 126 8.01 -13.31 -0.48
C GLY A 126 8.70 -12.44 -1.53
N GLU A 127 7.99 -12.00 -2.54
CA GLU A 127 8.55 -11.11 -3.56
C GLU A 127 8.54 -9.64 -3.14
N ARG A 128 9.36 -8.86 -3.84
CA ARG A 128 9.46 -7.41 -3.70
C ARG A 128 9.40 -6.76 -5.08
N ARG A 129 8.69 -5.63 -5.16
CA ARG A 129 8.58 -4.83 -6.40
C ARG A 129 8.73 -3.34 -6.10
N ILE A 130 9.27 -2.61 -7.07
CA ILE A 130 9.38 -1.16 -7.01
C ILE A 130 8.39 -0.56 -8.01
N TYR A 131 7.51 0.28 -7.51
CA TYR A 131 6.61 1.12 -8.29
C TYR A 131 7.17 2.54 -8.31
N GLN A 132 7.36 3.11 -9.48
CA GLN A 132 7.93 4.46 -9.62
C GLN A 132 7.02 5.32 -10.47
N PHE A 133 6.77 6.53 -10.01
CA PHE A 133 5.99 7.53 -10.75
C PHE A 133 6.48 8.93 -10.40
N GLN A 134 6.07 9.90 -11.23
CA GLN A 134 6.18 11.32 -10.90
C GLN A 134 4.83 11.85 -10.43
N ALA A 135 4.80 12.51 -9.30
CA ALA A 135 3.61 13.16 -8.77
C ALA A 135 3.28 14.43 -9.56
N ARG A 136 2.49 14.33 -10.65
CA ARG A 136 2.27 15.45 -11.56
C ARG A 136 1.05 16.29 -11.23
N GLN A 137 -0.02 15.66 -10.81
CA GLN A 137 -1.31 16.32 -10.60
C GLN A 137 -1.66 16.38 -9.12
N PRO A 138 -1.76 17.58 -8.54
CA PRO A 138 -2.20 17.72 -7.15
C PRO A 138 -3.61 17.21 -6.94
N GLY A 139 -3.88 16.68 -5.77
CA GLY A 139 -5.19 16.18 -5.40
C GLY A 139 -5.13 15.10 -4.33
N THR A 140 -6.32 14.69 -3.93
CA THR A 140 -6.52 13.57 -3.01
C THR A 140 -7.11 12.41 -3.76
N MET A 141 -6.38 11.31 -3.83
CA MET A 141 -6.76 10.08 -4.51
C MET A 141 -6.58 8.90 -3.57
N PHE A 142 -6.85 7.69 -4.02
CA PHE A 142 -6.59 6.52 -3.21
C PHE A 142 -5.71 5.51 -3.94
N TYR A 143 -5.10 4.62 -3.18
CA TYR A 143 -4.38 3.47 -3.66
C TYR A 143 -4.95 2.20 -3.06
N HIS A 144 -4.84 1.09 -3.77
CA HIS A 144 -5.39 -0.18 -3.31
C HIS A 144 -4.75 -1.39 -4.02
N CYS A 145 -4.96 -2.57 -3.47
CA CYS A 145 -4.64 -3.81 -4.16
C CYS A 145 -5.61 -4.05 -5.32
N HIS A 146 -5.09 -4.49 -6.46
CA HIS A 146 -5.91 -4.79 -7.65
C HIS A 146 -5.92 -6.29 -8.02
N VAL A 147 -5.39 -7.15 -7.17
CA VAL A 147 -5.55 -8.61 -7.27
C VAL A 147 -6.85 -8.98 -6.57
N GLN A 148 -7.78 -9.66 -7.26
CA GLN A 148 -9.12 -9.98 -6.73
C GLN A 148 -9.71 -8.77 -5.98
N THR A 149 -9.82 -7.66 -6.67
CA THR A 149 -9.99 -6.31 -6.12
C THR A 149 -11.09 -6.21 -5.07
N HIS A 150 -12.28 -6.78 -5.35
CA HIS A 150 -13.42 -6.70 -4.43
C HIS A 150 -13.12 -7.35 -3.07
N THR A 151 -12.48 -8.51 -3.06
CA THR A 151 -12.12 -9.20 -1.81
C THR A 151 -11.01 -8.46 -1.08
N HIS A 152 -9.94 -8.10 -1.79
CA HIS A 152 -8.77 -7.48 -1.18
C HIS A 152 -9.06 -6.07 -0.64
N LEU A 153 -9.93 -5.30 -1.31
CA LEU A 153 -10.40 -4.02 -0.77
C LEU A 153 -11.26 -4.23 0.48
N ALA A 154 -12.23 -5.15 0.42
CA ALA A 154 -13.09 -5.46 1.55
C ALA A 154 -12.29 -5.92 2.78
N MET A 155 -11.17 -6.59 2.57
CA MET A 155 -10.28 -7.02 3.63
C MET A 155 -9.40 -5.89 4.20
N GLY A 156 -9.31 -4.72 3.55
CA GLY A 156 -8.64 -3.54 4.10
C GLY A 156 -7.46 -3.00 3.30
N LEU A 157 -7.13 -3.59 2.14
CA LEU A 157 -5.99 -3.15 1.33
C LEU A 157 -6.31 -1.91 0.51
N ALA A 158 -6.50 -0.80 1.19
CA ALA A 158 -6.71 0.52 0.60
C ALA A 158 -6.18 1.62 1.53
N GLY A 159 -5.72 2.71 0.94
CA GLY A 159 -5.26 3.90 1.62
C GLY A 159 -5.38 5.14 0.73
N MET A 160 -5.05 6.28 1.28
CA MET A 160 -5.13 7.57 0.60
C MET A 160 -3.74 8.00 0.12
N ILE A 161 -3.68 8.58 -1.08
CA ILE A 161 -2.53 9.35 -1.55
C ILE A 161 -2.93 10.81 -1.70
N VAL A 162 -2.13 11.70 -1.15
CA VAL A 162 -2.29 13.16 -1.24
C VAL A 162 -1.08 13.71 -1.96
N ILE A 163 -1.30 14.34 -3.10
CA ILE A 163 -0.29 15.10 -3.83
C ILE A 163 -0.58 16.57 -3.57
N GLU A 164 0.28 17.20 -2.80
CA GLU A 164 0.17 18.61 -2.46
C GLU A 164 0.73 19.47 -3.59
N GLU A 165 0.18 20.66 -3.76
CA GLU A 165 0.74 21.62 -4.73
C GLU A 165 2.14 22.04 -4.28
N ASN A 166 3.08 22.03 -5.22
CA ASN A 166 4.43 22.52 -4.96
C ASN A 166 4.42 24.07 -4.94
N ARG A 167 4.18 24.62 -3.78
CA ARG A 167 4.18 26.08 -3.53
C ARG A 167 5.16 26.40 -2.42
N PRO A 168 5.97 27.48 -2.57
CA PRO A 168 6.80 27.94 -1.47
C PRO A 168 5.96 28.21 -0.23
N ASN A 169 6.36 27.64 0.90
CA ASN A 169 5.69 27.76 2.21
C ASN A 169 4.30 27.09 2.30
N ASN A 170 4.13 25.96 1.64
CA ASN A 170 2.98 25.08 1.88
C ASN A 170 3.01 24.48 3.28
#